data_6445c7d675a1b7b865ea9d1821c51c24
#
_entry.id   6445c7d675a1b7b865ea9d1821c51c24
#
_cell.length_a   1.000
_cell.length_b   1.000
_cell.length_c   1.000
_cell.angle_alpha   90.00
_cell.angle_beta   90.00
_cell.angle_gamma   90.00
#
_symmetry.space_group_name_H-M   'P 1'
#
loop_
_entity.id
_entity.type
_entity.pdbx_description
1 polymer ?
#
loop_
_entity_poly.entity_id
_entity_poly.type
_entity_poly.pdbx_seq_one_letter_code
_entity_poly.pdbx_strand_id
1 'polypeptide(L)'
;MEKRKFIIQVEFAEKNFCCGLYDEAIGGAVLSTGKTFEELKKGFEDSLKFHIEGNMERGDNLPEDVAKGEYDLEYVLDVPALLRDAERFTTLSALSQICGINKKQLSHYATGEKKARPDKREKIIEGLHEIGRQALAYS
;
A
#
# COMPACT_ATOMS: atom_id res chain seq x y z
N MET A 1 -2.22 3.69 -25.89
CA MET A 1 -2.46 2.47 -25.12
C MET A 1 -2.23 2.70 -23.65
N GLU A 2 -3.10 2.13 -22.84
CA GLU A 2 -2.92 2.23 -21.41
C GLU A 2 -1.73 1.41 -20.96
N LYS A 3 -0.96 1.99 -20.04
CA LYS A 3 0.16 1.32 -19.43
C LYS A 3 -0.35 0.23 -18.47
N ARG A 4 0.33 -0.92 -18.45
CA ARG A 4 0.00 -2.00 -17.52
C ARG A 4 0.11 -1.48 -16.08
N LYS A 5 -0.82 -1.91 -15.23
CA LYS A 5 -0.81 -1.56 -13.82
C LYS A 5 -0.92 -2.83 -12.97
N PHE A 6 -0.01 -2.98 -12.02
CA PHE A 6 -0.12 -4.04 -11.01
C PHE A 6 -0.62 -3.41 -9.73
N ILE A 7 -1.62 -4.05 -9.11
CA ILE A 7 -2.18 -3.60 -7.84
C ILE A 7 -1.57 -4.46 -6.74
N ILE A 8 -0.89 -3.80 -5.80
CA ILE A 8 -0.18 -4.46 -4.71
C ILE A 8 -0.97 -4.25 -3.42
N GLN A 9 -1.51 -5.32 -2.86
CA GLN A 9 -2.25 -5.26 -1.60
C GLN A 9 -1.25 -5.22 -0.45
N VAL A 10 -1.34 -4.20 0.40
CA VAL A 10 -0.45 -4.00 1.52
C VAL A 10 -1.21 -4.16 2.83
N GLU A 11 -0.68 -5.00 3.71
CA GLU A 11 -1.24 -5.25 5.03
C GLU A 11 -0.21 -4.88 6.11
N PHE A 12 -0.69 -4.62 7.31
CA PHE A 12 0.18 -4.45 8.47
C PHE A 12 -0.17 -5.53 9.49
N ALA A 13 0.78 -6.39 9.79
CA ALA A 13 0.59 -7.49 10.72
C ALA A 13 1.90 -7.77 11.46
N GLU A 14 1.81 -8.08 12.75
CA GLU A 14 2.96 -8.44 13.57
C GLU A 14 4.11 -7.42 13.49
N LYS A 15 3.74 -6.13 13.52
CA LYS A 15 4.70 -5.01 13.53
C LYS A 15 5.40 -4.75 12.20
N ASN A 16 4.97 -5.39 11.12
CA ASN A 16 5.55 -5.17 9.80
C ASN A 16 4.47 -4.89 8.77
N PHE A 17 4.83 -4.04 7.80
CA PHE A 17 4.08 -3.99 6.54
C PHE A 17 4.49 -5.20 5.72
N CYS A 18 3.52 -5.79 5.04
CA CYS A 18 3.78 -6.91 4.14
C CYS A 18 2.92 -6.78 2.89
N CYS A 19 3.43 -7.29 1.79
CA CYS A 19 2.71 -7.29 0.53
C CYS A 19 3.15 -8.45 -0.35
N GLY A 20 2.34 -8.72 -1.36
CA GLY A 20 2.68 -9.73 -2.35
C GLY A 20 1.96 -9.44 -3.65
N LEU A 21 2.54 -9.96 -4.72
CA LEU A 21 1.93 -9.94 -6.04
C LEU A 21 2.13 -11.31 -6.67
N TYR A 22 1.04 -11.92 -7.09
CA TYR A 22 1.08 -13.11 -7.92
C TYR A 22 0.44 -12.76 -9.25
N ASP A 23 1.19 -12.93 -10.34
CA ASP A 23 0.68 -12.64 -11.67
C ASP A 23 1.47 -13.43 -12.70
N GLU A 24 0.76 -14.02 -13.67
CA GLU A 24 1.42 -14.75 -14.75
C GLU A 24 2.33 -13.84 -15.58
N ALA A 25 1.98 -12.56 -15.69
CA ALA A 25 2.77 -11.60 -16.45
C ALA A 25 4.17 -11.38 -15.88
N ILE A 26 4.37 -11.63 -14.59
CA ILE A 26 5.70 -11.55 -13.97
C ILE A 26 6.33 -12.94 -13.79
N GLY A 27 5.62 -14.00 -14.17
CA GLY A 27 6.14 -15.36 -14.07
C GLY A 27 6.15 -15.92 -12.65
N GLY A 28 5.19 -15.54 -11.81
CA GLY A 28 5.06 -16.10 -10.48
C GLY A 28 4.70 -15.08 -9.42
N ALA A 29 5.27 -15.22 -8.22
CA ALA A 29 4.94 -14.41 -7.06
C ALA A 29 6.18 -13.70 -6.50
N VAL A 30 5.95 -12.47 -6.01
CA VAL A 30 6.96 -11.67 -5.31
C VAL A 30 6.36 -11.20 -3.99
N LEU A 31 7.09 -11.38 -2.90
CA LEU A 31 6.67 -10.97 -1.56
C LEU A 31 7.69 -10.01 -0.99
N SER A 32 7.22 -9.10 -0.13
CA SER A 32 8.11 -8.17 0.57
C SER A 32 7.55 -7.82 1.94
N THR A 33 8.43 -7.48 2.86
CA THR A 33 8.08 -6.97 4.18
C THR A 33 8.95 -5.76 4.48
N GLY A 34 8.50 -4.93 5.40
CA GLY A 34 9.28 -3.78 5.87
C GLY A 34 8.70 -3.22 7.15
N LYS A 35 9.53 -2.56 7.94
CA LYS A 35 9.07 -1.89 9.15
C LYS A 35 8.33 -0.60 8.85
N THR A 36 8.63 0.01 7.71
CA THR A 36 7.94 1.19 7.21
C THR A 36 7.39 0.88 5.82
N PHE A 37 6.39 1.65 5.40
CA PHE A 37 5.84 1.50 4.05
C PHE A 37 6.90 1.83 3.00
N GLU A 38 7.76 2.83 3.26
CA GLU A 38 8.84 3.19 2.35
C GLU A 38 9.83 2.03 2.15
N GLU A 39 10.23 1.37 3.24
CA GLU A 39 11.09 0.17 3.15
C GLU A 39 10.41 -0.96 2.40
N LEU A 40 9.11 -1.16 2.64
CA LEU A 40 8.33 -2.18 1.94
C LEU A 40 8.35 -1.95 0.44
N LYS A 41 8.07 -0.70 0.01
CA LYS A 41 8.03 -0.36 -1.42
C LYS A 41 9.37 -0.60 -2.08
N LYS A 42 10.43 -0.10 -1.47
CA LYS A 42 11.78 -0.27 -2.02
C LYS A 42 12.14 -1.75 -2.13
N GLY A 43 11.90 -2.51 -1.09
CA GLY A 43 12.17 -3.94 -1.09
C GLY A 43 11.36 -4.70 -2.12
N PHE A 44 10.07 -4.33 -2.27
CA PHE A 44 9.21 -4.96 -3.26
C PHE A 44 9.67 -4.65 -4.68
N GLU A 45 9.99 -3.39 -4.97
CA GLU A 45 10.41 -2.98 -6.30
C GLU A 45 11.73 -3.62 -6.68
N ASP A 46 12.69 -3.70 -5.77
CA ASP A 46 13.97 -4.38 -6.00
C ASP A 46 13.76 -5.87 -6.24
N SER A 47 12.91 -6.51 -5.44
CA SER A 47 12.60 -7.94 -5.56
C SER A 47 11.88 -8.25 -6.85
N LEU A 48 10.95 -7.38 -7.27
CA LEU A 48 10.21 -7.55 -8.51
C LEU A 48 11.16 -7.48 -9.71
N LYS A 49 12.03 -6.48 -9.71
CA LYS A 49 13.01 -6.32 -10.78
C LYS A 49 13.93 -7.54 -10.89
N PHE A 50 14.44 -7.99 -9.75
CA PHE A 50 15.28 -9.18 -9.68
C PHE A 50 14.56 -10.42 -10.19
N HIS A 51 13.29 -10.58 -9.80
CA HIS A 51 12.45 -11.69 -10.21
C HIS A 51 12.23 -11.72 -11.73
N ILE A 52 11.91 -10.55 -12.31
CA ILE A 52 11.69 -10.42 -13.76
C ILE A 52 12.99 -10.74 -14.51
N GLU A 53 14.11 -10.19 -14.08
CA GLU A 53 15.41 -10.45 -14.69
C GLU A 53 15.77 -11.94 -14.63
N GLY A 54 15.49 -12.59 -13.49
CA GLY A 54 15.73 -14.02 -13.34
C GLY A 54 14.91 -14.87 -14.29
N ASN A 55 13.62 -14.53 -14.49
CA ASN A 55 12.77 -15.24 -15.43
C ASN A 55 13.30 -15.09 -16.87
N MET A 56 13.72 -13.90 -17.23
CA MET A 56 14.26 -13.63 -18.57
C MET A 56 15.55 -14.41 -18.82
N GLU A 57 16.43 -14.50 -17.82
CA GLU A 57 17.67 -15.27 -17.92
C GLU A 57 17.40 -16.77 -18.12
N ARG A 58 16.33 -17.29 -17.56
CA ARG A 58 15.92 -18.68 -17.72
C ARG A 58 15.21 -18.95 -19.05
N GLY A 59 14.99 -17.89 -19.85
CA GLY A 59 14.33 -18.00 -21.15
C GLY A 59 12.81 -18.00 -21.07
N ASP A 60 12.24 -17.60 -19.94
CA ASP A 60 10.80 -17.47 -19.78
C ASP A 60 10.29 -16.33 -20.64
N ASN A 61 9.15 -16.55 -21.29
CA ASN A 61 8.59 -15.59 -22.22
C ASN A 61 7.58 -14.67 -21.53
N LEU A 62 8.11 -13.58 -20.96
CA LEU A 62 7.26 -12.57 -20.32
C LEU A 62 6.79 -11.53 -21.34
N PRO A 63 5.64 -10.86 -21.09
CA PRO A 63 5.22 -9.75 -21.96
C PRO A 63 6.32 -8.72 -22.10
N GLU A 64 6.42 -8.12 -23.28
CA GLU A 64 7.48 -7.17 -23.59
C GLU A 64 7.49 -5.96 -22.68
N ASP A 65 6.31 -5.43 -22.35
CA ASP A 65 6.18 -4.28 -21.44
C ASP A 65 6.70 -4.62 -20.04
N VAL A 66 6.43 -5.82 -19.55
CA VAL A 66 6.95 -6.27 -18.24
C VAL A 66 8.47 -6.41 -18.30
N ALA A 67 9.00 -7.04 -19.34
CA ALA A 67 10.42 -7.22 -19.51
C ALA A 67 11.19 -5.89 -19.55
N LYS A 68 10.57 -4.86 -20.11
CA LYS A 68 11.16 -3.52 -20.22
C LYS A 68 10.90 -2.63 -19.00
N GLY A 69 10.13 -3.10 -18.03
CA GLY A 69 9.78 -2.29 -16.87
C GLY A 69 8.73 -1.21 -17.16
N GLU A 70 7.99 -1.35 -18.23
CA GLU A 70 6.96 -0.38 -18.64
C GLU A 70 5.62 -0.71 -17.99
N TYR A 71 5.54 -0.56 -16.67
CA TYR A 71 4.33 -0.78 -15.90
C TYR A 71 4.31 0.13 -14.69
N ASP A 72 3.11 0.36 -14.16
CA ASP A 72 2.92 1.12 -12.93
C ASP A 72 2.58 0.17 -11.79
N LEU A 73 2.98 0.55 -10.59
CA LEU A 73 2.62 -0.16 -9.35
C LEU A 73 1.70 0.73 -8.54
N GLU A 74 0.55 0.19 -8.16
CA GLU A 74 -0.40 0.88 -7.30
C GLU A 74 -0.51 0.12 -5.99
N TYR A 75 -0.16 0.76 -4.89
CA TYR A 75 -0.21 0.16 -3.56
C TYR A 75 -1.53 0.49 -2.90
N VAL A 76 -2.27 -0.56 -2.52
CA VAL A 76 -3.56 -0.41 -1.83
C VAL A 76 -3.37 -0.94 -0.42
N LEU A 77 -3.40 -0.04 0.56
CA LEU A 77 -3.19 -0.39 1.97
C LEU A 77 -4.52 -0.73 2.61
N ASP A 78 -4.52 -1.78 3.44
CA ASP A 78 -5.68 -2.06 4.28
C ASP A 78 -5.75 -1.01 5.40
N VAL A 79 -6.83 -1.02 6.18
CA VAL A 79 -7.02 0.02 7.19
C VAL A 79 -5.94 0.01 8.28
N PRO A 80 -5.52 -1.15 8.83
CA PRO A 80 -4.39 -1.13 9.76
C PRO A 80 -3.12 -0.52 9.16
N ALA A 81 -2.80 -0.84 7.91
CA ALA A 81 -1.63 -0.28 7.24
C ALA A 81 -1.78 1.22 7.00
N LEU A 82 -2.96 1.68 6.57
CA LEU A 82 -3.24 3.11 6.39
C LEU A 82 -3.02 3.89 7.67
N LEU A 83 -3.62 3.41 8.77
CA LEU A 83 -3.54 4.12 10.04
C LEU A 83 -2.11 4.09 10.60
N ARG A 84 -1.41 3.00 10.41
CA ARG A 84 -0.02 2.90 10.84
C ARG A 84 0.88 3.85 10.07
N ASP A 85 0.76 3.88 8.76
CA ASP A 85 1.57 4.77 7.94
C ASP A 85 1.25 6.24 8.21
N ALA A 86 -0.02 6.57 8.43
CA ALA A 86 -0.46 7.93 8.69
C ALA A 86 0.07 8.50 10.01
N GLU A 87 0.55 7.67 10.94
CA GLU A 87 1.18 8.14 12.19
C GLU A 87 2.37 9.06 11.92
N ARG A 88 2.96 8.98 10.73
CA ARG A 88 4.08 9.84 10.36
C ARG A 88 3.70 11.33 10.31
N PHE A 89 2.43 11.65 10.10
CA PHE A 89 2.02 13.05 9.92
C PHE A 89 0.72 13.42 10.62
N THR A 90 0.06 12.49 11.30
CA THR A 90 -1.17 12.81 12.03
C THR A 90 -1.33 11.87 13.23
N THR A 91 -2.38 12.10 14.01
CA THR A 91 -2.73 11.26 15.16
C THR A 91 -4.14 10.74 14.98
N LEU A 92 -4.48 9.69 15.73
CA LEU A 92 -5.85 9.17 15.72
C LEU A 92 -6.84 10.22 16.22
N SER A 93 -6.43 11.07 17.18
CA SER A 93 -7.28 12.15 17.68
C SER A 93 -7.59 13.18 16.59
N ALA A 94 -6.56 13.62 15.87
CA ALA A 94 -6.73 14.59 14.78
C ALA A 94 -7.58 14.00 13.65
N LEU A 95 -7.28 12.77 13.26
CA LEU A 95 -8.04 12.09 12.20
C LEU A 95 -9.49 11.88 12.60
N SER A 96 -9.74 11.50 13.85
CA SER A 96 -11.09 11.32 14.38
C SER A 96 -11.95 12.57 14.21
N GLN A 97 -11.39 13.74 14.53
CA GLN A 97 -12.11 15.00 14.40
C GLN A 97 -12.48 15.30 12.95
N ILE A 98 -11.65 14.88 12.02
CA ILE A 98 -11.85 15.19 10.60
C ILE A 98 -12.75 14.16 9.93
N CYS A 99 -12.55 12.87 10.18
CA CYS A 99 -13.28 11.82 9.48
C CYS A 99 -14.62 11.43 10.15
N GLY A 100 -14.86 11.89 11.38
CA GLY A 100 -16.12 11.62 12.07
C GLY A 100 -16.24 10.23 12.69
N ILE A 101 -15.15 9.47 12.73
CA ILE A 101 -15.11 8.18 13.42
C ILE A 101 -14.44 8.41 14.77
N ASN A 102 -15.04 7.89 15.87
CA ASN A 102 -14.45 8.16 17.17
C ASN A 102 -13.07 7.50 17.33
N LYS A 103 -12.25 8.09 18.18
CA LYS A 103 -10.87 7.66 18.38
C LYS A 103 -10.75 6.20 18.81
N LYS A 104 -11.64 5.75 19.69
CA LYS A 104 -11.62 4.37 20.18
C LYS A 104 -11.84 3.38 19.04
N GLN A 105 -12.78 3.68 18.15
CA GLN A 105 -13.05 2.84 16.99
C GLN A 105 -11.87 2.83 16.01
N LEU A 106 -11.26 4.00 15.78
CA LEU A 106 -10.06 4.07 14.95
C LEU A 106 -8.93 3.23 15.56
N SER A 107 -8.77 3.26 16.89
CA SER A 107 -7.77 2.43 17.57
C SER A 107 -8.02 0.95 17.35
N HIS A 108 -9.29 0.52 17.43
CA HIS A 108 -9.63 -0.89 17.16
C HIS A 108 -9.33 -1.30 15.72
N TYR A 109 -9.54 -0.40 14.77
CA TYR A 109 -9.18 -0.65 13.37
C TYR A 109 -7.65 -0.71 13.20
N ALA A 110 -6.93 0.18 13.88
CA ALA A 110 -5.48 0.24 13.76
C ALA A 110 -4.80 -1.04 14.27
N THR A 111 -5.34 -1.64 15.33
CA THR A 111 -4.79 -2.87 15.90
C THR A 111 -5.31 -4.13 15.23
N GLY A 112 -6.32 -4.02 14.38
CA GLY A 112 -6.96 -5.18 13.76
C GLY A 112 -7.99 -5.85 14.65
N GLU A 113 -8.26 -5.31 15.84
CA GLU A 113 -9.26 -5.85 16.76
C GLU A 113 -10.66 -5.85 16.13
N LYS A 114 -10.95 -4.84 15.32
CA LYS A 114 -12.17 -4.77 14.52
C LYS A 114 -11.80 -4.48 13.09
N LYS A 115 -12.52 -5.11 12.17
CA LYS A 115 -12.32 -4.88 10.74
C LYS A 115 -13.22 -3.74 10.27
N ALA A 116 -12.64 -2.75 9.61
CA ALA A 116 -13.40 -1.64 9.06
C ALA A 116 -14.15 -2.08 7.81
N ARG A 117 -15.41 -1.68 7.71
CA ARG A 117 -16.21 -1.89 6.50
C ARG A 117 -15.76 -0.90 5.42
N PRO A 118 -16.07 -1.17 4.14
CA PRO A 118 -15.66 -0.28 3.05
C PRO A 118 -16.05 1.18 3.23
N ASP A 119 -17.24 1.46 3.77
CA ASP A 119 -17.67 2.85 4.02
C ASP A 119 -16.80 3.55 5.06
N LYS A 120 -16.35 2.83 6.08
CA LYS A 120 -15.44 3.38 7.09
C LYS A 120 -14.05 3.61 6.52
N ARG A 121 -13.57 2.68 5.70
CA ARG A 121 -12.30 2.85 5.00
C ARG A 121 -12.32 4.11 4.15
N GLU A 122 -13.41 4.33 3.43
CA GLU A 122 -13.57 5.51 2.59
C GLU A 122 -13.53 6.80 3.41
N LYS A 123 -14.21 6.82 4.57
CA LYS A 123 -14.18 7.97 5.48
C LYS A 123 -12.78 8.27 6.00
N ILE A 124 -12.01 7.23 6.29
CA ILE A 124 -10.63 7.38 6.75
C ILE A 124 -9.78 8.02 5.64
N ILE A 125 -9.88 7.50 4.43
CA ILE A 125 -9.14 8.02 3.28
C ILE A 125 -9.53 9.47 3.00
N GLU A 126 -10.83 9.78 3.01
CA GLU A 126 -11.30 11.16 2.82
C GLU A 126 -10.78 12.08 3.91
N GLY A 127 -10.73 11.59 5.16
CA GLY A 127 -10.16 12.35 6.26
C GLY A 127 -8.68 12.65 6.06
N LEU A 128 -7.91 11.67 5.59
CA LEU A 128 -6.49 11.87 5.29
C LEU A 128 -6.30 12.86 4.13
N HIS A 129 -7.13 12.77 3.09
CA HIS A 129 -7.10 13.75 1.99
C HIS A 129 -7.42 15.16 2.48
N GLU A 130 -8.37 15.30 3.41
CA GLU A 130 -8.71 16.60 3.98
C GLU A 130 -7.55 17.19 4.77
N ILE A 131 -6.80 16.38 5.51
CA ILE A 131 -5.58 16.81 6.18
C ILE A 131 -4.60 17.39 5.15
N GLY A 132 -4.43 16.69 4.03
CA GLY A 132 -3.57 17.15 2.95
C GLY A 132 -4.05 18.48 2.36
N ARG A 133 -5.34 18.61 2.10
CA ARG A 133 -5.91 19.86 1.57
C ARG A 133 -5.69 21.03 2.52
N GLN A 134 -5.88 20.81 3.81
CA GLN A 134 -5.65 21.86 4.81
C GLN A 134 -4.19 22.29 4.85
N ALA A 135 -3.28 21.33 4.75
CA ALA A 135 -1.84 21.62 4.74
C ALA A 135 -1.44 22.40 3.48
N LEU A 136 -2.05 22.08 2.33
CA LEU A 136 -1.78 22.77 1.07
C LEU A 136 -2.26 24.24 1.08
N ALA A 137 -3.17 24.58 1.99
CA ALA A 137 -3.65 25.97 2.11
C ALA A 137 -2.61 26.88 2.77
N TYR A 138 -1.61 26.35 3.41
CA TYR A 138 -0.57 27.16 4.02
C TYR A 138 0.35 27.74 2.94
N SER A 139 0.78 28.97 3.18
CA SER A 139 1.69 29.65 2.26
C SER A 139 2.89 30.25 3.00
#